data_d9ba0ffec28e67eacbc654338e9a4d88
#
_entry.id   d9ba0ffec28e67eacbc654338e9a4d88
#
_cell.length_a   1.000
_cell.length_b   1.000
_cell.length_c   1.000
_cell.angle_alpha   90.00
_cell.angle_beta   90.00
_cell.angle_gamma   90.00
#
_symmetry.space_group_name_H-M   'P 1'
#
loop_
_entity.id
_entity.type
_entity.pdbx_description
1 polymer ?
#
loop_
_entity_poly.entity_id
_entity_poly.type
_entity_poly.pdbx_seq_one_letter_code
_entity_poly.pdbx_strand_id
1 'polypeptide(L)'
;SRIIASHQQVIRYDRESSDEISNKSQRAMLESFEDIIDDYDCVLLSDYGKGIFTYGLTQSLISLCKKANKKVLVDPKGLDYSKYKGAFLLTPNKKEAGEAARITIKNDETLTKVIEQLKRECELEVSLITLSDQGIAVYDETLRTHPTVARDVFDVTGAGDTVLASLGFAIACGYKIDDAVKFSNLAAGVVVGKIGTDTATLNEVIEYESSLNKSTSDAHIKNLDDISNLTRELKSKGKKIIFTNGCFDILHAGHVRYLESAKSFGDILILGLNSDRSVKALKGSGRPINNQIDRAYILAALEAVDYVVIFDEDTPYNLIKIIKPNVLVKGGDYEGKIVVGQDIADELKLIRFVDGKSTTKTIEKIRKG
;
A
#
# COMPACT_ATOMS: atom_id res chain seq x y z
N SER A 1 10.34 -25.03 -20.47
CA SER A 1 11.46 -25.25 -19.52
C SER A 1 12.37 -24.04 -19.48
N ARG A 2 12.81 -23.64 -18.26
CA ARG A 2 13.77 -22.56 -18.05
C ARG A 2 15.02 -23.13 -17.41
N ILE A 3 16.19 -22.79 -17.95
CA ILE A 3 17.48 -23.11 -17.35
C ILE A 3 17.98 -21.84 -16.69
N ILE A 4 18.16 -21.92 -15.37
CA ILE A 4 18.58 -20.79 -14.53
C ILE A 4 19.94 -21.17 -13.93
N ALA A 5 20.93 -20.29 -14.08
CA ALA A 5 22.23 -20.40 -13.43
C ALA A 5 22.35 -19.27 -12.41
N SER A 6 22.45 -19.64 -11.12
CA SER A 6 22.42 -18.71 -9.98
C SER A 6 21.13 -17.85 -10.01
N HIS A 7 21.20 -16.58 -10.39
CA HIS A 7 20.06 -15.65 -10.47
C HIS A 7 19.74 -15.21 -11.89
N GLN A 8 20.36 -15.84 -12.91
CA GLN A 8 20.19 -15.44 -14.30
C GLN A 8 19.56 -16.57 -15.12
N GLN A 9 18.45 -16.26 -15.83
CA GLN A 9 17.89 -17.17 -16.82
C GLN A 9 18.82 -17.26 -18.03
N VAL A 10 19.41 -18.44 -18.24
CA VAL A 10 20.37 -18.70 -19.34
C VAL A 10 19.63 -18.99 -20.64
N ILE A 11 18.59 -19.84 -20.58
CA ILE A 11 17.78 -20.22 -21.75
C ILE A 11 16.38 -20.59 -21.33
N ARG A 12 15.42 -20.27 -22.20
CA ARG A 12 14.05 -20.80 -22.17
C ARG A 12 13.83 -21.68 -23.39
N TYR A 13 13.32 -22.88 -23.15
CA TYR A 13 12.94 -23.83 -24.20
C TYR A 13 11.46 -24.20 -24.03
N ASP A 14 10.64 -23.87 -25.03
CA ASP A 14 9.22 -24.20 -25.04
C ASP A 14 8.94 -25.21 -26.16
N ARG A 15 8.16 -26.24 -25.83
CA ARG A 15 7.59 -27.18 -26.79
C ARG A 15 6.08 -27.01 -26.75
N GLU A 16 5.55 -26.31 -27.73
CA GLU A 16 4.16 -25.89 -27.76
C GLU A 16 3.61 -25.89 -29.18
N SER A 17 2.27 -25.94 -29.32
CA SER A 17 1.57 -25.67 -30.56
C SER A 17 0.84 -24.32 -30.42
N SER A 18 0.72 -23.60 -31.53
CA SER A 18 -0.13 -22.42 -31.69
C SER A 18 -1.32 -22.68 -32.61
N ASP A 19 -1.54 -23.96 -33.00
CA ASP A 19 -2.69 -24.33 -33.81
C ASP A 19 -3.97 -24.13 -33.00
N GLU A 20 -5.03 -23.71 -33.70
CA GLU A 20 -6.35 -23.57 -33.07
C GLU A 20 -6.88 -24.93 -32.59
N ILE A 21 -7.50 -24.94 -31.41
CA ILE A 21 -8.15 -26.14 -30.89
C ILE A 21 -9.32 -26.55 -31.76
N SER A 22 -9.57 -27.88 -31.83
CA SER A 22 -10.62 -28.44 -32.70
C SER A 22 -12.02 -27.90 -32.33
N ASN A 23 -12.91 -27.82 -33.31
CA ASN A 23 -14.32 -27.45 -33.07
C ASN A 23 -15.00 -28.36 -32.04
N LYS A 24 -14.60 -29.63 -31.92
CA LYS A 24 -15.08 -30.53 -30.90
C LYS A 24 -14.67 -30.07 -29.50
N SER A 25 -13.41 -29.69 -29.34
CA SER A 25 -12.88 -29.17 -28.06
C SER A 25 -13.53 -27.86 -27.70
N GLN A 26 -13.71 -26.94 -28.67
CA GLN A 26 -14.39 -25.65 -28.42
C GLN A 26 -15.83 -25.85 -27.92
N ARG A 27 -16.60 -26.79 -28.54
CA ARG A 27 -17.96 -27.10 -28.08
C ARG A 27 -17.98 -27.69 -26.69
N ALA A 28 -17.10 -28.65 -26.39
CA ALA A 28 -17.02 -29.25 -25.07
C ALA A 28 -16.67 -28.20 -23.98
N MET A 29 -15.77 -27.23 -24.29
CA MET A 29 -15.48 -26.13 -23.40
C MET A 29 -16.70 -25.24 -23.16
N LEU A 30 -17.45 -24.88 -24.20
CA LEU A 30 -18.63 -24.04 -24.06
C LEU A 30 -19.72 -24.72 -23.24
N GLU A 31 -20.00 -26.01 -23.50
CA GLU A 31 -20.97 -26.81 -22.74
C GLU A 31 -20.58 -26.84 -21.25
N SER A 32 -19.31 -27.21 -20.93
CA SER A 32 -18.83 -27.22 -19.55
C SER A 32 -18.87 -25.85 -18.90
N PHE A 33 -18.60 -24.80 -19.67
CA PHE A 33 -18.61 -23.43 -19.15
C PHE A 33 -20.03 -22.94 -18.83
N GLU A 34 -21.00 -23.28 -19.70
CA GLU A 34 -22.41 -22.95 -19.50
C GLU A 34 -22.97 -23.60 -18.24
N ASP A 35 -22.54 -24.85 -17.94
CA ASP A 35 -22.98 -25.59 -16.76
C ASP A 35 -22.50 -24.98 -15.44
N ILE A 36 -21.36 -24.23 -15.43
CA ILE A 36 -20.73 -23.78 -14.20
C ILE A 36 -20.73 -22.24 -14.02
N ILE A 37 -21.09 -21.46 -15.04
CA ILE A 37 -20.92 -19.99 -15.02
C ILE A 37 -21.68 -19.31 -13.88
N ASP A 38 -22.80 -19.85 -13.46
CA ASP A 38 -23.63 -19.28 -12.39
C ASP A 38 -22.96 -19.39 -11.01
N ASP A 39 -22.05 -20.34 -10.83
CA ASP A 39 -21.32 -20.56 -9.57
C ASP A 39 -20.17 -19.56 -9.35
N TYR A 40 -19.88 -18.70 -10.33
CA TYR A 40 -18.76 -17.77 -10.30
C TYR A 40 -19.22 -16.32 -10.43
N ASP A 41 -18.47 -15.38 -9.81
CA ASP A 41 -18.78 -13.95 -9.80
C ASP A 41 -18.21 -13.20 -11.00
N CYS A 42 -17.08 -13.64 -11.54
CA CYS A 42 -16.44 -13.07 -12.73
C CYS A 42 -15.66 -14.12 -13.51
N VAL A 43 -15.27 -13.79 -14.74
CA VAL A 43 -14.51 -14.66 -15.63
C VAL A 43 -13.23 -13.98 -16.06
N LEU A 44 -12.11 -14.70 -15.96
CA LEU A 44 -10.81 -14.25 -16.40
C LEU A 44 -10.33 -15.06 -17.60
N LEU A 45 -9.95 -14.37 -18.68
CA LEU A 45 -9.38 -15.00 -19.87
C LEU A 45 -7.91 -14.57 -19.99
N SER A 46 -6.97 -15.47 -19.70
CA SER A 46 -5.53 -15.25 -19.91
C SER A 46 -5.12 -15.87 -21.24
N ASP A 47 -4.97 -15.04 -22.28
CA ASP A 47 -4.60 -15.50 -23.61
C ASP A 47 -3.09 -15.43 -23.84
N TYR A 48 -2.50 -16.57 -24.11
CA TYR A 48 -1.08 -16.70 -24.46
C TYR A 48 -0.81 -16.79 -25.97
N GLY A 49 -1.86 -16.66 -26.81
CA GLY A 49 -1.74 -16.78 -28.26
C GLY A 49 -1.40 -18.19 -28.73
N LYS A 50 -1.84 -19.22 -27.96
CA LYS A 50 -1.54 -20.65 -28.23
C LYS A 50 -2.76 -21.42 -28.79
N GLY A 51 -3.62 -20.73 -29.54
CA GLY A 51 -4.72 -21.36 -30.30
C GLY A 51 -5.94 -21.76 -29.48
N ILE A 52 -5.99 -21.52 -28.18
CA ILE A 52 -7.18 -21.83 -27.35
C ILE A 52 -8.28 -20.82 -27.64
N PHE A 53 -7.99 -19.52 -27.50
CA PHE A 53 -8.97 -18.46 -27.69
C PHE A 53 -9.10 -18.08 -29.17
N THR A 54 -9.84 -18.91 -29.92
CA THR A 54 -10.27 -18.59 -31.29
C THR A 54 -11.29 -17.45 -31.26
N TYR A 55 -11.50 -16.75 -32.38
CA TYR A 55 -12.51 -15.70 -32.47
C TYR A 55 -13.89 -16.20 -32.02
N GLY A 56 -14.32 -17.35 -32.59
CA GLY A 56 -15.64 -17.93 -32.33
C GLY A 56 -15.84 -18.33 -30.87
N LEU A 57 -14.86 -19.04 -30.29
CA LEU A 57 -14.92 -19.45 -28.87
C LEU A 57 -14.96 -18.26 -27.94
N THR A 58 -14.04 -17.26 -28.13
CA THR A 58 -13.94 -16.09 -27.27
C THR A 58 -15.23 -15.28 -27.28
N GLN A 59 -15.81 -15.02 -28.45
CA GLN A 59 -17.07 -14.29 -28.55
C GLN A 59 -18.25 -15.08 -27.96
N SER A 60 -18.26 -16.40 -28.06
CA SER A 60 -19.27 -17.23 -27.40
C SER A 60 -19.16 -17.15 -25.88
N LEU A 61 -17.96 -17.25 -25.31
CA LEU A 61 -17.72 -17.11 -23.87
C LEU A 61 -18.16 -15.73 -23.37
N ILE A 62 -17.76 -14.63 -24.04
CA ILE A 62 -18.17 -13.27 -23.67
C ILE A 62 -19.71 -13.12 -23.75
N SER A 63 -20.34 -13.71 -24.76
CA SER A 63 -21.80 -13.67 -24.91
C SER A 63 -22.53 -14.42 -23.78
N LEU A 64 -22.03 -15.58 -23.36
CA LEU A 64 -22.57 -16.35 -22.23
C LEU A 64 -22.40 -15.54 -20.94
N CYS A 65 -21.23 -14.96 -20.70
CA CYS A 65 -20.99 -14.11 -19.53
C CYS A 65 -21.95 -12.91 -19.47
N LYS A 66 -22.17 -12.23 -20.60
CA LYS A 66 -23.14 -11.12 -20.68
C LYS A 66 -24.56 -11.58 -20.34
N LYS A 67 -25.00 -12.74 -20.85
CA LYS A 67 -26.33 -13.29 -20.53
C LYS A 67 -26.46 -13.62 -19.04
N ALA A 68 -25.40 -14.15 -18.42
CA ALA A 68 -25.34 -14.46 -16.99
C ALA A 68 -25.04 -13.24 -16.11
N ASN A 69 -24.91 -12.02 -16.69
CA ASN A 69 -24.52 -10.80 -15.98
C ASN A 69 -23.18 -10.91 -15.23
N LYS A 70 -22.22 -11.63 -15.83
CA LYS A 70 -20.87 -11.82 -15.28
C LYS A 70 -19.87 -10.96 -16.06
N LYS A 71 -18.96 -10.30 -15.33
CA LYS A 71 -17.91 -9.49 -15.93
C LYS A 71 -16.80 -10.37 -16.48
N VAL A 72 -16.27 -10.02 -17.66
CA VAL A 72 -15.14 -10.70 -18.30
C VAL A 72 -13.93 -9.78 -18.34
N LEU A 73 -12.85 -10.20 -17.71
CA LEU A 73 -11.57 -9.52 -17.77
C LEU A 73 -10.62 -10.36 -18.62
N VAL A 74 -9.86 -9.71 -19.49
CA VAL A 74 -8.98 -10.43 -20.43
C VAL A 74 -7.57 -9.87 -20.39
N ASP A 75 -6.59 -10.76 -20.24
CA ASP A 75 -5.19 -10.48 -20.61
C ASP A 75 -5.03 -10.83 -22.10
N PRO A 76 -4.98 -9.82 -23.01
CA PRO A 76 -5.08 -10.05 -24.45
C PRO A 76 -3.73 -10.42 -25.05
N LYS A 77 -3.74 -11.13 -26.21
CA LYS A 77 -2.55 -11.44 -27.00
C LYS A 77 -2.79 -11.26 -28.49
N GLY A 78 -1.73 -10.82 -29.17
CA GLY A 78 -1.76 -10.57 -30.62
C GLY A 78 -1.94 -9.10 -30.95
N LEU A 79 -2.14 -8.80 -32.25
CA LEU A 79 -2.28 -7.44 -32.78
C LEU A 79 -3.73 -7.05 -33.02
N ASP A 80 -4.63 -8.03 -33.06
CA ASP A 80 -6.05 -7.82 -33.31
C ASP A 80 -6.86 -8.24 -32.07
N TYR A 81 -7.45 -7.25 -31.42
CA TYR A 81 -8.27 -7.44 -30.22
C TYR A 81 -9.77 -7.58 -30.52
N SER A 82 -10.15 -7.64 -31.79
CA SER A 82 -11.58 -7.77 -32.19
C SER A 82 -12.26 -9.00 -31.58
N LYS A 83 -11.52 -10.08 -31.32
CA LYS A 83 -12.03 -11.29 -30.66
C LYS A 83 -12.46 -11.09 -29.21
N TYR A 84 -12.01 -10.00 -28.55
CA TYR A 84 -12.37 -9.67 -27.15
C TYR A 84 -13.48 -8.63 -27.04
N LYS A 85 -14.08 -8.25 -28.18
CA LYS A 85 -15.13 -7.24 -28.23
C LYS A 85 -16.26 -7.57 -27.27
N GLY A 86 -16.61 -6.58 -26.44
CA GLY A 86 -17.64 -6.67 -25.43
C GLY A 86 -17.19 -7.25 -24.10
N ALA A 87 -15.90 -7.48 -23.87
CA ALA A 87 -15.36 -7.75 -22.54
C ALA A 87 -15.57 -6.54 -21.62
N PHE A 88 -15.53 -6.76 -20.30
CA PHE A 88 -15.59 -5.68 -19.33
C PHE A 88 -14.32 -4.82 -19.38
N LEU A 89 -13.14 -5.44 -19.37
CA LEU A 89 -11.86 -4.77 -19.54
C LEU A 89 -10.80 -5.70 -20.15
N LEU A 90 -9.76 -5.08 -20.71
CA LEU A 90 -8.51 -5.73 -21.12
C LEU A 90 -7.35 -5.23 -20.28
N THR A 91 -6.27 -6.05 -20.14
CA THR A 91 -5.05 -5.70 -19.38
C THR A 91 -3.77 -5.73 -20.22
N PRO A 92 -3.74 -5.19 -21.46
CA PRO A 92 -2.52 -5.18 -22.26
C PRO A 92 -1.44 -4.33 -21.57
N ASN A 93 -0.18 -4.69 -21.81
CA ASN A 93 0.92 -3.81 -21.44
C ASN A 93 1.08 -2.66 -22.47
N LYS A 94 1.91 -1.65 -22.11
CA LYS A 94 2.17 -0.45 -22.93
C LYS A 94 2.54 -0.79 -24.37
N LYS A 95 3.38 -1.81 -24.58
CA LYS A 95 3.83 -2.23 -25.91
C LYS A 95 2.69 -2.92 -26.66
N GLU A 96 2.03 -3.87 -26.07
CA GLU A 96 0.90 -4.63 -26.67
C GLU A 96 -0.25 -3.70 -27.05
N ALA A 97 -0.61 -2.77 -26.17
CA ALA A 97 -1.64 -1.76 -26.45
C ALA A 97 -1.27 -0.87 -27.63
N GLY A 98 -0.02 -0.41 -27.66
CA GLY A 98 0.48 0.42 -28.78
C GLY A 98 0.52 -0.32 -30.10
N GLU A 99 0.92 -1.59 -30.12
CA GLU A 99 0.94 -2.45 -31.28
C GLU A 99 -0.48 -2.73 -31.81
N ALA A 100 -1.44 -3.05 -30.92
CA ALA A 100 -2.83 -3.27 -31.30
C ALA A 100 -3.49 -2.02 -31.87
N ALA A 101 -3.27 -0.86 -31.25
CA ALA A 101 -3.79 0.43 -31.71
C ALA A 101 -2.97 1.03 -32.91
N ARG A 102 -1.84 0.43 -33.25
CA ARG A 102 -0.86 0.96 -34.26
C ARG A 102 -0.36 2.37 -33.95
N ILE A 103 -0.25 2.69 -32.65
CA ILE A 103 0.23 3.99 -32.15
C ILE A 103 1.30 3.71 -31.10
N THR A 104 2.50 4.29 -31.28
CA THR A 104 3.55 4.20 -30.23
C THR A 104 3.23 5.14 -29.09
N ILE A 105 3.09 4.59 -27.86
CA ILE A 105 2.84 5.38 -26.65
C ILE A 105 4.14 6.02 -26.17
N LYS A 106 4.25 7.36 -26.30
CA LYS A 106 5.43 8.15 -25.92
C LYS A 106 5.16 9.10 -24.75
N ASN A 107 3.93 9.57 -24.61
CA ASN A 107 3.48 10.57 -23.65
C ASN A 107 1.99 10.38 -23.35
N ASP A 108 1.44 11.21 -22.47
CA ASP A 108 0.04 11.14 -22.05
C ASP A 108 -0.94 11.33 -23.19
N GLU A 109 -0.62 12.20 -24.18
CA GLU A 109 -1.47 12.42 -25.35
C GLU A 109 -1.61 11.13 -26.18
N THR A 110 -0.50 10.45 -26.44
CA THR A 110 -0.51 9.18 -27.19
C THR A 110 -1.09 8.04 -26.38
N LEU A 111 -0.91 8.03 -25.05
CA LEU A 111 -1.55 7.09 -24.15
C LEU A 111 -3.08 7.25 -24.18
N THR A 112 -3.58 8.48 -24.08
CA THR A 112 -5.01 8.79 -24.19
C THR A 112 -5.60 8.29 -25.50
N LYS A 113 -4.96 8.59 -26.63
CA LYS A 113 -5.42 8.12 -27.94
C LYS A 113 -5.53 6.60 -28.03
N VAL A 114 -4.53 5.87 -27.51
CA VAL A 114 -4.50 4.41 -27.54
C VAL A 114 -5.60 3.82 -26.66
N ILE A 115 -5.73 4.28 -25.41
CA ILE A 115 -6.66 3.72 -24.43
C ILE A 115 -8.12 3.97 -24.85
N GLU A 116 -8.41 5.15 -25.41
CA GLU A 116 -9.72 5.51 -25.99
C GLU A 116 -10.04 4.67 -27.24
N GLN A 117 -9.07 4.49 -28.12
CA GLN A 117 -9.23 3.68 -29.32
C GLN A 117 -9.57 2.24 -28.96
N LEU A 118 -8.79 1.62 -28.05
CA LEU A 118 -9.05 0.25 -27.59
C LEU A 118 -10.42 0.11 -26.93
N LYS A 119 -10.82 1.09 -26.07
CA LYS A 119 -12.16 1.11 -25.47
C LYS A 119 -13.25 1.09 -26.52
N ARG A 120 -13.16 1.93 -27.53
CA ARG A 120 -14.16 2.06 -28.59
C ARG A 120 -14.19 0.83 -29.51
N GLU A 121 -13.01 0.37 -29.96
CA GLU A 121 -12.93 -0.74 -30.92
C GLU A 121 -13.35 -2.09 -30.31
N CYS A 122 -12.99 -2.32 -29.05
CA CYS A 122 -13.36 -3.53 -28.33
C CYS A 122 -14.66 -3.40 -27.54
N GLU A 123 -15.37 -2.26 -27.60
CA GLU A 123 -16.61 -2.01 -26.86
C GLU A 123 -16.47 -2.34 -25.35
N LEU A 124 -15.40 -1.85 -24.72
CA LEU A 124 -15.10 -2.10 -23.31
C LEU A 124 -15.90 -1.16 -22.40
N GLU A 125 -16.30 -1.63 -21.23
CA GLU A 125 -16.81 -0.75 -20.19
C GLU A 125 -15.67 0.11 -19.60
N VAL A 126 -14.52 -0.50 -19.36
CA VAL A 126 -13.30 0.14 -18.88
C VAL A 126 -12.12 -0.26 -19.76
N SER A 127 -11.31 0.68 -20.19
CA SER A 127 -10.01 0.39 -20.83
C SER A 127 -8.88 0.56 -19.83
N LEU A 128 -7.94 -0.37 -19.82
CA LEU A 128 -6.81 -0.39 -18.90
C LEU A 128 -5.54 -0.72 -19.67
N ILE A 129 -4.41 -0.10 -19.29
CA ILE A 129 -3.07 -0.39 -19.83
C ILE A 129 -2.09 -0.46 -18.67
N THR A 130 -1.33 -1.55 -18.57
CA THR A 130 -0.23 -1.65 -17.61
C THR A 130 1.01 -0.94 -18.16
N LEU A 131 1.60 -0.04 -17.35
CA LEU A 131 2.69 0.87 -17.74
C LEU A 131 4.03 0.52 -17.06
N SER A 132 4.19 -0.73 -16.61
CA SER A 132 5.38 -1.22 -15.88
C SER A 132 5.66 -0.38 -14.63
N ASP A 133 6.82 0.27 -14.55
CA ASP A 133 7.24 1.14 -13.45
C ASP A 133 6.38 2.39 -13.26
N GLN A 134 5.64 2.81 -14.27
CA GLN A 134 4.70 3.93 -14.19
C GLN A 134 3.33 3.54 -13.60
N GLY A 135 3.06 2.25 -13.40
CA GLY A 135 1.82 1.76 -12.79
C GLY A 135 0.76 1.34 -13.80
N ILE A 136 -0.51 1.72 -13.57
CA ILE A 136 -1.65 1.30 -14.38
C ILE A 136 -2.48 2.53 -14.80
N ALA A 137 -2.69 2.68 -16.09
CA ALA A 137 -3.62 3.65 -16.65
C ALA A 137 -5.02 3.05 -16.80
N VAL A 138 -6.03 3.81 -16.43
CA VAL A 138 -7.45 3.45 -16.51
C VAL A 138 -8.22 4.54 -17.24
N TYR A 139 -9.15 4.15 -18.08
CA TYR A 139 -10.04 5.02 -18.80
C TYR A 139 -11.46 4.44 -18.85
N ASP A 140 -12.39 5.10 -18.20
CA ASP A 140 -13.83 4.87 -18.35
C ASP A 140 -14.49 6.08 -19.03
N GLU A 141 -14.41 7.25 -18.40
CA GLU A 141 -14.80 8.56 -18.95
C GLU A 141 -13.62 9.53 -18.98
N THR A 142 -12.66 9.34 -18.05
CA THR A 142 -11.45 10.17 -17.94
C THR A 142 -10.22 9.28 -17.75
N LEU A 143 -9.07 9.74 -18.28
CA LEU A 143 -7.79 9.06 -18.04
C LEU A 143 -7.31 9.32 -16.62
N ARG A 144 -6.99 8.25 -15.91
CA ARG A 144 -6.35 8.26 -14.59
C ARG A 144 -5.19 7.29 -14.58
N THR A 145 -4.10 7.67 -13.95
CA THR A 145 -2.95 6.78 -13.76
C THR A 145 -2.74 6.52 -12.28
N HIS A 146 -2.69 5.26 -11.91
CA HIS A 146 -2.37 4.78 -10.58
C HIS A 146 -0.90 4.35 -10.56
N PRO A 147 -0.01 5.11 -9.89
CA PRO A 147 1.42 4.82 -9.91
C PRO A 147 1.72 3.47 -9.27
N THR A 148 2.81 2.82 -9.71
CA THR A 148 3.29 1.60 -9.05
C THR A 148 3.71 1.89 -7.62
N VAL A 149 3.51 0.91 -6.75
CA VAL A 149 3.95 0.97 -5.34
C VAL A 149 5.13 0.02 -5.07
N ALA A 150 5.61 -0.69 -6.10
CA ALA A 150 6.74 -1.61 -5.97
C ALA A 150 8.03 -0.84 -5.59
N ARG A 151 8.73 -1.33 -4.54
CA ARG A 151 9.99 -0.75 -4.05
C ARG A 151 11.19 -1.52 -4.53
N ASP A 152 11.18 -2.82 -4.29
CA ASP A 152 12.23 -3.73 -4.65
C ASP A 152 11.69 -4.69 -5.71
N VAL A 153 12.27 -4.67 -6.90
CA VAL A 153 11.88 -5.52 -8.01
C VAL A 153 12.95 -6.57 -8.21
N PHE A 154 12.63 -7.83 -7.87
CA PHE A 154 13.52 -8.97 -8.09
C PHE A 154 13.17 -9.73 -9.36
N ASP A 155 11.89 -9.99 -9.60
CA ASP A 155 11.43 -10.67 -10.81
C ASP A 155 10.04 -10.15 -11.22
N VAL A 156 9.90 -9.73 -12.47
CA VAL A 156 8.61 -9.26 -13.02
C VAL A 156 7.75 -10.37 -13.60
N THR A 157 8.23 -11.63 -13.55
CA THR A 157 7.50 -12.78 -14.10
C THR A 157 6.21 -13.02 -13.30
N GLY A 158 5.06 -13.09 -14.00
CA GLY A 158 3.77 -13.29 -13.36
C GLY A 158 3.10 -12.02 -12.83
N ALA A 159 3.74 -10.84 -12.96
CA ALA A 159 3.11 -9.58 -12.53
C ALA A 159 1.81 -9.30 -13.29
N GLY A 160 1.76 -9.54 -14.60
CA GLY A 160 0.54 -9.37 -15.42
C GLY A 160 -0.58 -10.32 -15.00
N ASP A 161 -0.27 -11.60 -14.80
CA ASP A 161 -1.22 -12.60 -14.32
C ASP A 161 -1.76 -12.22 -12.92
N THR A 162 -0.90 -11.70 -12.05
CA THR A 162 -1.29 -11.21 -10.72
C THR A 162 -2.21 -9.99 -10.82
N VAL A 163 -1.92 -9.05 -11.72
CA VAL A 163 -2.81 -7.90 -11.97
C VAL A 163 -4.18 -8.37 -12.44
N LEU A 164 -4.26 -9.26 -13.42
CA LEU A 164 -5.53 -9.81 -13.91
C LEU A 164 -6.31 -10.49 -12.78
N ALA A 165 -5.66 -11.38 -12.02
CA ALA A 165 -6.29 -12.16 -10.96
C ALA A 165 -6.80 -11.26 -9.82
N SER A 166 -5.98 -10.31 -9.38
CA SER A 166 -6.34 -9.40 -8.29
C SER A 166 -7.40 -8.38 -8.68
N LEU A 167 -7.40 -7.90 -9.94
CA LEU A 167 -8.50 -7.09 -10.50
C LEU A 167 -9.81 -7.89 -10.48
N GLY A 168 -9.80 -9.12 -10.98
CA GLY A 168 -10.97 -9.98 -10.99
C GLY A 168 -11.53 -10.21 -9.58
N PHE A 169 -10.66 -10.52 -8.62
CA PHE A 169 -11.05 -10.69 -7.22
C PHE A 169 -11.69 -9.42 -6.64
N ALA A 170 -11.06 -8.27 -6.80
CA ALA A 170 -11.59 -7.02 -6.26
C ALA A 170 -12.93 -6.62 -6.91
N ILE A 171 -13.07 -6.82 -8.23
CA ILE A 171 -14.31 -6.54 -8.96
C ILE A 171 -15.43 -7.51 -8.56
N ALA A 172 -15.13 -8.79 -8.34
CA ALA A 172 -16.06 -9.78 -7.82
C ALA A 172 -16.55 -9.42 -6.40
N CYS A 173 -15.68 -8.83 -5.57
CA CYS A 173 -16.05 -8.28 -4.26
C CYS A 173 -16.85 -6.97 -4.33
N GLY A 174 -17.14 -6.43 -5.53
CA GLY A 174 -17.94 -5.21 -5.70
C GLY A 174 -17.16 -3.90 -5.58
N TYR A 175 -15.82 -3.94 -5.59
CA TYR A 175 -15.01 -2.72 -5.55
C TYR A 175 -15.15 -1.91 -6.85
N LYS A 176 -15.06 -0.58 -6.73
CA LYS A 176 -14.94 0.32 -7.88
C LYS A 176 -13.61 0.12 -8.57
N ILE A 177 -13.54 0.46 -9.86
CA ILE A 177 -12.35 0.21 -10.68
C ILE A 177 -11.06 0.83 -10.11
N ASP A 178 -11.11 2.05 -9.59
CA ASP A 178 -9.93 2.71 -9.02
C ASP A 178 -9.40 1.98 -7.77
N ASP A 179 -10.28 1.47 -6.92
CA ASP A 179 -9.89 0.72 -5.73
C ASP A 179 -9.41 -0.70 -6.09
N ALA A 180 -10.02 -1.32 -7.11
CA ALA A 180 -9.56 -2.60 -7.65
C ALA A 180 -8.15 -2.47 -8.26
N VAL A 181 -7.86 -1.38 -8.97
CA VAL A 181 -6.53 -1.11 -9.53
C VAL A 181 -5.50 -0.83 -8.43
N LYS A 182 -5.83 -0.07 -7.39
CA LYS A 182 -4.94 0.12 -6.23
C LYS A 182 -4.60 -1.22 -5.55
N PHE A 183 -5.60 -2.05 -5.31
CA PHE A 183 -5.40 -3.39 -4.77
C PHE A 183 -4.50 -4.25 -5.66
N SER A 184 -4.70 -4.19 -6.99
CA SER A 184 -3.89 -4.93 -7.95
C SER A 184 -2.44 -4.46 -8.00
N ASN A 185 -2.20 -3.14 -7.87
CA ASN A 185 -0.85 -2.59 -7.76
C ASN A 185 -0.13 -3.08 -6.48
N LEU A 186 -0.86 -3.17 -5.35
CA LEU A 186 -0.32 -3.74 -4.11
C LEU A 186 0.04 -5.21 -4.27
N ALA A 187 -0.88 -6.01 -4.83
CA ALA A 187 -0.65 -7.44 -5.07
C ALA A 187 0.53 -7.69 -6.02
N ALA A 188 0.61 -6.93 -7.13
CA ALA A 188 1.74 -6.98 -8.04
C ALA A 188 3.05 -6.55 -7.35
N GLY A 189 3.02 -5.51 -6.49
CA GLY A 189 4.16 -5.07 -5.69
C GLY A 189 4.71 -6.16 -4.77
N VAL A 190 3.84 -6.97 -4.15
CA VAL A 190 4.23 -8.13 -3.35
C VAL A 190 4.94 -9.18 -4.22
N VAL A 191 4.35 -9.52 -5.37
CA VAL A 191 4.86 -10.60 -6.24
C VAL A 191 6.21 -10.24 -6.87
N VAL A 192 6.37 -9.02 -7.39
CA VAL A 192 7.66 -8.61 -8.00
C VAL A 192 8.79 -8.50 -6.98
N GLY A 193 8.47 -8.40 -5.69
CA GLY A 193 9.44 -8.47 -4.58
C GLY A 193 9.88 -9.89 -4.22
N LYS A 194 9.33 -10.93 -4.85
CA LYS A 194 9.68 -12.34 -4.63
C LYS A 194 10.57 -12.88 -5.76
N ILE A 195 11.29 -13.94 -5.49
CA ILE A 195 12.16 -14.59 -6.49
C ILE A 195 11.34 -15.66 -7.24
N GLY A 196 11.28 -15.57 -8.56
CA GLY A 196 10.55 -16.50 -9.42
C GLY A 196 9.04 -16.20 -9.50
N THR A 197 8.28 -17.15 -10.06
CA THR A 197 6.82 -17.05 -10.12
C THR A 197 6.22 -17.45 -8.78
N ASP A 198 5.64 -16.49 -8.08
CA ASP A 198 4.97 -16.69 -6.79
C ASP A 198 3.60 -16.00 -6.79
N THR A 199 2.82 -16.21 -5.75
CA THR A 199 1.49 -15.62 -5.55
C THR A 199 1.49 -14.63 -4.39
N ALA A 200 0.53 -13.71 -4.36
CA ALA A 200 0.30 -12.82 -3.23
C ALA A 200 -0.90 -13.32 -2.41
N THR A 201 -0.71 -13.50 -1.11
CA THR A 201 -1.82 -13.71 -0.17
C THR A 201 -2.40 -12.38 0.28
N LEU A 202 -3.67 -12.37 0.73
CA LEU A 202 -4.30 -11.16 1.28
C LEU A 202 -3.51 -10.59 2.47
N ASN A 203 -2.97 -11.44 3.33
CA ASN A 203 -2.17 -10.99 4.47
C ASN A 203 -0.88 -10.30 4.02
N GLU A 204 -0.18 -10.83 3.03
CA GLU A 204 1.01 -10.19 2.47
C GLU A 204 0.69 -8.84 1.84
N VAL A 205 -0.46 -8.71 1.15
CA VAL A 205 -0.90 -7.42 0.56
C VAL A 205 -1.19 -6.41 1.66
N ILE A 206 -1.87 -6.80 2.75
CA ILE A 206 -2.16 -5.93 3.91
C ILE A 206 -0.86 -5.51 4.61
N GLU A 207 0.07 -6.44 4.81
CA GLU A 207 1.37 -6.15 5.41
C GLU A 207 2.21 -5.22 4.52
N TYR A 208 2.17 -5.44 3.21
CA TYR A 208 2.86 -4.59 2.24
C TYR A 208 2.29 -3.17 2.23
N GLU A 209 0.97 -3.00 2.16
CA GLU A 209 0.32 -1.69 2.27
C GLU A 209 0.69 -0.99 3.58
N SER A 210 0.64 -1.72 4.70
CA SER A 210 1.04 -1.20 6.01
C SER A 210 2.50 -0.75 6.02
N SER A 211 3.40 -1.48 5.34
CA SER A 211 4.82 -1.13 5.23
C SER A 211 5.04 0.13 4.39
N LEU A 212 4.25 0.31 3.31
CA LEU A 212 4.27 1.51 2.49
C LEU A 212 3.83 2.74 3.29
N ASN A 213 2.77 2.61 4.07
CA ASN A 213 2.25 3.67 4.93
C ASN A 213 3.20 4.03 6.09
N LYS A 214 3.96 3.04 6.61
CA LYS A 214 4.99 3.28 7.64
C LYS A 214 6.21 4.05 7.15
N SER A 215 6.42 4.21 5.86
CA SER A 215 7.64 4.78 5.30
C SER A 215 7.68 6.30 5.21
N THR A 216 6.59 6.98 5.47
CA THR A 216 6.56 8.44 5.56
C THR A 216 6.39 8.84 7.02
N SER A 217 7.26 9.72 7.53
CA SER A 217 7.14 10.25 8.90
C SER A 217 5.75 10.86 9.17
N ASP A 218 5.09 11.40 8.14
CA ASP A 218 3.71 11.91 8.24
C ASP A 218 2.70 10.83 8.63
N ALA A 219 2.87 9.60 8.17
CA ALA A 219 1.97 8.49 8.52
C ALA A 219 2.01 8.11 10.01
N HIS A 220 3.11 8.45 10.69
CA HIS A 220 3.27 8.24 12.13
C HIS A 220 2.70 9.38 12.97
N ILE A 221 2.39 10.56 12.38
CA ILE A 221 1.76 11.68 13.06
C ILE A 221 0.25 11.50 13.01
N LYS A 222 -0.40 11.40 14.18
CA LYS A 222 -1.83 11.13 14.31
C LYS A 222 -2.57 12.28 15.02
N ASN A 223 -3.81 12.52 14.60
CA ASN A 223 -4.73 13.36 15.35
C ASN A 223 -5.41 12.56 16.47
N LEU A 224 -6.25 13.20 17.28
CA LEU A 224 -6.92 12.59 18.43
C LEU A 224 -7.91 11.49 18.03
N ASP A 225 -8.62 11.65 16.93
CA ASP A 225 -9.60 10.67 16.46
C ASP A 225 -8.90 9.44 15.91
N ASP A 226 -7.85 9.63 15.09
CA ASP A 226 -7.07 8.55 14.52
C ASP A 226 -6.38 7.73 15.61
N ILE A 227 -5.75 8.38 16.61
CA ILE A 227 -5.06 7.66 17.69
C ILE A 227 -6.06 6.91 18.60
N SER A 228 -7.27 7.43 18.79
CA SER A 228 -8.33 6.75 19.54
C SER A 228 -8.76 5.46 18.86
N ASN A 229 -8.95 5.48 17.54
CA ASN A 229 -9.32 4.30 16.75
C ASN A 229 -8.17 3.27 16.73
N LEU A 230 -6.97 3.75 16.46
CA LEU A 230 -5.75 2.94 16.40
C LEU A 230 -5.48 2.22 17.73
N THR A 231 -5.59 2.91 18.86
CA THR A 231 -5.33 2.31 20.17
C THR A 231 -6.34 1.22 20.55
N ARG A 232 -7.60 1.37 20.11
CA ARG A 232 -8.60 0.30 20.27
C ARG A 232 -8.24 -0.93 19.44
N GLU A 233 -7.82 -0.75 18.21
CA GLU A 233 -7.39 -1.84 17.34
C GLU A 233 -6.14 -2.53 17.88
N LEU A 234 -5.11 -1.78 18.27
CA LEU A 234 -3.88 -2.34 18.83
C LEU A 234 -4.14 -3.18 20.08
N LYS A 235 -5.02 -2.69 20.98
CA LYS A 235 -5.42 -3.42 22.17
C LYS A 235 -6.19 -4.70 21.85
N SER A 236 -7.08 -4.68 20.87
CA SER A 236 -7.79 -5.89 20.42
C SER A 236 -6.85 -6.97 19.89
N LYS A 237 -5.68 -6.55 19.36
CA LYS A 237 -4.59 -7.42 18.90
C LYS A 237 -3.61 -7.81 20.02
N GLY A 238 -3.90 -7.47 21.28
CA GLY A 238 -3.04 -7.79 22.44
C GLY A 238 -1.73 -7.01 22.51
N LYS A 239 -1.59 -5.89 21.78
CA LYS A 239 -0.36 -5.07 21.78
C LYS A 239 -0.24 -4.25 23.05
N LYS A 240 0.96 -4.28 23.65
CA LYS A 240 1.30 -3.48 24.84
C LYS A 240 1.69 -2.06 24.42
N ILE A 241 0.87 -1.07 24.82
CA ILE A 241 1.03 0.34 24.45
C ILE A 241 1.80 1.08 25.54
N ILE A 242 2.87 1.77 25.13
CA ILE A 242 3.68 2.67 25.95
C ILE A 242 3.35 4.11 25.58
N PHE A 243 3.26 4.98 26.56
CA PHE A 243 3.08 6.41 26.35
C PHE A 243 4.13 7.21 27.09
N THR A 244 4.69 8.19 26.41
CA THR A 244 5.48 9.27 27.02
C THR A 244 5.10 10.60 26.39
N ASN A 245 5.46 11.72 27.02
CA ASN A 245 5.26 13.05 26.44
C ASN A 245 6.37 14.02 26.79
N GLY A 246 6.51 15.06 25.99
CA GLY A 246 7.49 16.11 26.21
C GLY A 246 7.50 17.17 25.11
N CYS A 247 8.34 18.18 25.33
CA CYS A 247 8.51 19.29 24.38
C CYS A 247 9.41 18.94 23.20
N PHE A 248 10.47 18.17 23.40
CA PHE A 248 11.44 17.72 22.39
C PHE A 248 11.85 18.82 21.41
N ASP A 249 12.18 20.00 21.95
CA ASP A 249 12.40 21.20 21.14
C ASP A 249 13.68 21.11 20.28
N ILE A 250 14.81 20.77 20.89
CA ILE A 250 16.05 20.43 20.18
C ILE A 250 16.42 19.01 20.56
N LEU A 251 16.37 18.11 19.58
CA LEU A 251 16.75 16.71 19.80
C LEU A 251 18.26 16.56 20.04
N HIS A 252 18.59 15.67 20.93
CA HIS A 252 19.96 15.24 21.23
C HIS A 252 19.97 13.75 21.62
N ALA A 253 21.14 13.13 21.64
CA ALA A 253 21.29 11.70 21.94
C ALA A 253 20.63 11.24 23.26
N GLY A 254 20.50 12.13 24.25
CA GLY A 254 19.78 11.84 25.49
C GLY A 254 18.28 11.58 25.26
N HIS A 255 17.64 12.32 24.36
CA HIS A 255 16.25 12.08 23.96
C HIS A 255 16.10 10.75 23.21
N VAL A 256 17.00 10.45 22.27
CA VAL A 256 16.96 9.21 21.49
C VAL A 256 17.05 7.99 22.42
N ARG A 257 18.07 7.96 23.30
CA ARG A 257 18.24 6.86 24.28
C ARG A 257 17.06 6.73 25.25
N TYR A 258 16.46 7.85 25.64
CA TYR A 258 15.24 7.85 26.47
C TYR A 258 14.08 7.18 25.74
N LEU A 259 13.86 7.52 24.46
CA LEU A 259 12.78 6.95 23.65
C LEU A 259 13.02 5.46 23.34
N GLU A 260 14.25 5.05 23.04
CA GLU A 260 14.65 3.65 22.90
C GLU A 260 14.35 2.85 24.17
N SER A 261 14.74 3.39 25.33
CA SER A 261 14.45 2.77 26.62
C SER A 261 12.95 2.72 26.91
N ALA A 262 12.19 3.76 26.57
CA ALA A 262 10.75 3.75 26.69
C ALA A 262 10.09 2.68 25.81
N LYS A 263 10.54 2.56 24.56
CA LYS A 263 10.06 1.55 23.60
C LYS A 263 10.27 0.13 24.10
N SER A 264 11.36 -0.15 24.81
CA SER A 264 11.69 -1.49 25.31
C SER A 264 10.70 -2.05 26.36
N PHE A 265 9.78 -1.23 26.88
CA PHE A 265 8.76 -1.67 27.85
C PHE A 265 7.50 -2.29 27.20
N GLY A 266 7.38 -2.28 25.86
CA GLY A 266 6.25 -2.90 25.16
C GLY A 266 6.35 -2.84 23.63
N ASP A 267 5.21 -3.03 22.96
CA ASP A 267 5.17 -3.21 21.51
C ASP A 267 5.08 -1.88 20.73
N ILE A 268 4.33 -0.90 21.25
CA ILE A 268 3.98 0.34 20.55
C ILE A 268 4.27 1.54 21.45
N LEU A 269 5.16 2.43 21.00
CA LEU A 269 5.44 3.69 21.69
C LEU A 269 4.66 4.84 21.03
N ILE A 270 3.74 5.44 21.78
CA ILE A 270 3.02 6.65 21.40
C ILE A 270 3.63 7.82 22.16
N LEU A 271 4.04 8.86 21.42
CA LEU A 271 4.65 10.06 21.96
C LEU A 271 3.67 11.23 21.89
N GLY A 272 3.30 11.78 23.05
CA GLY A 272 2.57 13.05 23.16
C GLY A 272 3.53 14.22 23.04
N LEU A 273 3.37 15.04 21.98
CA LEU A 273 4.20 16.21 21.73
C LEU A 273 3.47 17.49 22.14
N ASN A 274 4.05 18.26 23.03
CA ASN A 274 3.52 19.56 23.42
C ASN A 274 3.47 20.51 22.22
N SER A 275 2.33 21.18 21.99
CA SER A 275 2.17 22.25 20.99
C SER A 275 3.14 23.41 21.24
N ASP A 276 3.29 24.29 20.25
CA ASP A 276 4.11 25.50 20.42
C ASP A 276 3.55 26.41 21.51
N ARG A 277 2.22 26.50 21.65
CA ARG A 277 1.57 27.26 22.72
C ARG A 277 1.91 26.67 24.10
N SER A 278 1.75 25.35 24.24
CA SER A 278 2.04 24.67 25.50
C SER A 278 3.52 24.77 25.88
N VAL A 279 4.45 24.67 24.93
CA VAL A 279 5.88 24.87 25.19
C VAL A 279 6.20 26.30 25.63
N LYS A 280 5.59 27.32 24.99
CA LYS A 280 5.76 28.74 25.42
C LYS A 280 5.30 28.96 26.86
N ALA A 281 4.15 28.37 27.22
CA ALA A 281 3.64 28.45 28.59
C ALA A 281 4.56 27.78 29.61
N LEU A 282 5.19 26.65 29.27
CA LEU A 282 6.07 25.89 30.17
C LEU A 282 7.49 26.43 30.26
N LYS A 283 8.03 27.00 29.16
CA LYS A 283 9.48 27.34 29.06
C LYS A 283 9.78 28.79 28.70
N GLY A 284 8.76 29.63 28.56
CA GLY A 284 8.88 31.06 28.26
C GLY A 284 8.78 31.38 26.76
N SER A 285 8.65 32.67 26.44
CA SER A 285 8.34 33.18 25.08
C SER A 285 9.43 32.93 24.03
N GLY A 286 10.67 32.65 24.43
CA GLY A 286 11.78 32.30 23.53
C GLY A 286 11.82 30.82 23.14
N ARG A 287 10.78 30.03 23.44
CA ARG A 287 10.67 28.61 23.15
C ARG A 287 9.30 28.30 22.55
N PRO A 288 9.15 27.26 21.69
CA PRO A 288 10.22 26.39 21.21
C PRO A 288 11.09 27.07 20.15
N ILE A 289 12.27 26.52 19.87
CA ILE A 289 13.14 26.93 18.75
C ILE A 289 12.59 26.36 17.44
N ASN A 290 12.25 25.07 17.43
CA ASN A 290 11.63 24.41 16.30
C ASN A 290 10.11 24.37 16.48
N ASN A 291 9.35 24.67 15.42
CA ASN A 291 7.89 24.62 15.46
C ASN A 291 7.39 23.18 15.66
N GLN A 292 6.14 23.03 16.09
CA GLN A 292 5.55 21.73 16.43
C GLN A 292 5.51 20.74 15.27
N ILE A 293 5.39 21.22 14.04
CA ILE A 293 5.34 20.33 12.85
C ILE A 293 6.72 19.73 12.59
N ASP A 294 7.78 20.55 12.59
CA ASP A 294 9.16 20.07 12.41
C ASP A 294 9.54 19.11 13.54
N ARG A 295 9.18 19.44 14.80
CA ARG A 295 9.42 18.56 15.94
C ARG A 295 8.71 17.22 15.81
N ALA A 296 7.45 17.23 15.39
CA ALA A 296 6.67 16.00 15.16
C ALA A 296 7.28 15.16 14.04
N TYR A 297 7.68 15.79 12.94
CA TYR A 297 8.28 15.09 11.80
C TYR A 297 9.60 14.40 12.17
N ILE A 298 10.49 15.11 12.87
CA ILE A 298 11.77 14.55 13.32
C ILE A 298 11.56 13.37 14.30
N LEU A 299 10.60 13.51 15.23
CA LEU A 299 10.29 12.44 16.19
C LEU A 299 9.66 11.22 15.54
N ALA A 300 8.78 11.44 14.56
CA ALA A 300 8.15 10.40 13.78
C ALA A 300 9.13 9.60 12.90
N ALA A 301 10.29 10.18 12.59
CA ALA A 301 11.36 9.52 11.84
C ALA A 301 12.26 8.63 12.72
N LEU A 302 12.10 8.66 14.05
CA LEU A 302 12.90 7.82 14.96
C LEU A 302 12.32 6.40 15.03
N GLU A 303 13.15 5.40 14.82
CA GLU A 303 12.77 3.97 14.85
C GLU A 303 12.07 3.56 16.14
N ALA A 304 12.44 4.18 17.27
CA ALA A 304 11.83 3.88 18.57
C ALA A 304 10.40 4.45 18.73
N VAL A 305 9.95 5.37 17.87
CA VAL A 305 8.65 6.05 17.98
C VAL A 305 7.69 5.52 16.93
N ASP A 306 6.64 4.85 17.36
CA ASP A 306 5.63 4.34 16.43
C ASP A 306 4.62 5.41 16.03
N TYR A 307 4.20 6.26 16.95
CA TYR A 307 3.25 7.34 16.67
C TYR A 307 3.53 8.60 17.49
N VAL A 308 3.28 9.75 16.87
CA VAL A 308 3.35 11.08 17.51
C VAL A 308 1.96 11.73 17.48
N VAL A 309 1.54 12.29 18.61
CA VAL A 309 0.29 13.06 18.72
C VAL A 309 0.60 14.42 19.30
N ILE A 310 0.28 15.48 18.56
CA ILE A 310 0.41 16.86 19.07
C ILE A 310 -0.79 17.16 19.96
N PHE A 311 -0.56 17.63 21.18
CA PHE A 311 -1.61 18.08 22.09
C PHE A 311 -1.35 19.51 22.57
N ASP A 312 -2.43 20.27 22.76
CA ASP A 312 -2.35 21.71 23.06
C ASP A 312 -2.68 22.03 24.53
N GLU A 313 -3.20 21.07 25.27
CA GLU A 313 -3.54 21.26 26.70
C GLU A 313 -2.28 21.43 27.56
N ASP A 314 -2.45 22.05 28.73
CA ASP A 314 -1.37 22.30 29.71
C ASP A 314 -0.82 20.98 30.28
N THR A 315 -1.62 19.93 30.28
CA THR A 315 -1.21 18.60 30.70
C THR A 315 -1.66 17.53 29.71
N PRO A 316 -0.96 16.39 29.59
CA PRO A 316 -1.33 15.32 28.67
C PRO A 316 -2.51 14.44 29.17
N TYR A 317 -3.23 14.86 30.22
CA TYR A 317 -4.23 14.01 30.91
C TYR A 317 -5.32 13.49 29.96
N ASN A 318 -5.90 14.38 29.15
CA ASN A 318 -6.94 13.99 28.19
C ASN A 318 -6.43 13.02 27.13
N LEU A 319 -5.22 13.25 26.62
CA LEU A 319 -4.59 12.34 25.65
C LEU A 319 -4.32 10.96 26.28
N ILE A 320 -3.81 10.93 27.52
CA ILE A 320 -3.59 9.67 28.27
C ILE A 320 -4.92 8.95 28.51
N LYS A 321 -6.01 9.68 28.81
CA LYS A 321 -7.35 9.10 29.01
C LYS A 321 -7.91 8.48 27.73
N ILE A 322 -7.59 9.02 26.55
CA ILE A 322 -7.98 8.46 25.25
C ILE A 322 -7.18 7.21 24.95
N ILE A 323 -5.86 7.26 25.10
CA ILE A 323 -4.93 6.17 24.77
C ILE A 323 -5.06 5.01 25.77
N LYS A 324 -5.20 5.31 27.08
CA LYS A 324 -5.17 4.35 28.19
C LYS A 324 -3.97 3.41 28.06
N PRO A 325 -2.73 3.91 28.15
CA PRO A 325 -1.53 3.11 27.91
C PRO A 325 -1.34 2.05 28.97
N ASN A 326 -0.72 0.93 28.61
CA ASN A 326 -0.28 -0.07 29.59
C ASN A 326 0.89 0.44 30.43
N VAL A 327 1.81 1.21 29.81
CA VAL A 327 2.95 1.78 30.52
C VAL A 327 3.04 3.28 30.25
N LEU A 328 3.04 4.06 31.31
CA LEU A 328 3.35 5.47 31.28
C LEU A 328 4.84 5.64 31.63
N VAL A 329 5.60 6.32 30.74
CA VAL A 329 7.03 6.53 30.95
C VAL A 329 7.33 7.99 31.16
N LYS A 330 8.18 8.29 32.17
CA LYS A 330 8.67 9.64 32.49
C LYS A 330 10.17 9.65 32.81
N GLY A 331 10.75 10.83 32.75
CA GLY A 331 12.13 11.02 33.16
C GLY A 331 12.32 10.91 34.69
N GLY A 332 13.53 10.61 35.12
CA GLY A 332 13.86 10.45 36.53
C GLY A 332 13.69 11.73 37.40
N ASP A 333 13.51 12.88 36.81
CA ASP A 333 13.14 14.13 37.48
C ASP A 333 11.73 14.12 38.10
N TYR A 334 10.95 13.12 37.80
CA TYR A 334 9.63 12.85 38.42
C TYR A 334 9.70 11.90 39.62
N GLU A 335 10.88 11.44 40.05
CA GLU A 335 11.02 10.61 41.25
C GLU A 335 10.47 11.31 42.48
N GLY A 336 9.52 10.69 43.17
CA GLY A 336 8.83 11.26 44.35
C GLY A 336 7.75 12.30 44.05
N LYS A 337 7.39 12.52 42.75
CA LYS A 337 6.32 13.45 42.36
C LYS A 337 5.13 12.69 41.80
N ILE A 338 3.95 13.28 41.93
CA ILE A 338 2.73 12.74 41.25
C ILE A 338 2.87 13.00 39.74
N VAL A 339 2.75 11.93 38.96
CA VAL A 339 2.80 11.99 37.48
C VAL A 339 1.38 12.08 36.93
N VAL A 340 1.10 13.08 36.11
CA VAL A 340 -0.22 13.24 35.46
C VAL A 340 -0.54 12.02 34.62
N GLY A 341 -1.71 11.41 34.87
CA GLY A 341 -2.19 10.20 34.16
C GLY A 341 -1.68 8.87 34.73
N GLN A 342 -0.93 8.87 35.85
CA GLN A 342 -0.50 7.64 36.48
C GLN A 342 -1.68 6.81 37.05
N ASP A 343 -2.81 7.45 37.29
CA ASP A 343 -4.07 6.85 37.72
C ASP A 343 -4.82 6.13 36.57
N ILE A 344 -4.40 6.33 35.33
CA ILE A 344 -5.02 5.77 34.13
C ILE A 344 -4.20 4.61 33.55
N ALA A 345 -2.86 4.71 33.61
CA ALA A 345 -1.96 3.68 33.11
C ALA A 345 -1.87 2.49 34.06
N ASP A 346 -1.64 1.28 33.51
CA ASP A 346 -1.48 0.07 34.32
C ASP A 346 -0.16 0.12 35.13
N GLU A 347 0.89 0.73 34.56
CA GLU A 347 2.22 0.80 35.16
C GLU A 347 2.91 2.17 34.88
N LEU A 348 3.61 2.72 35.87
CA LEU A 348 4.50 3.88 35.71
C LEU A 348 5.96 3.44 35.74
N LYS A 349 6.74 3.83 34.73
CA LYS A 349 8.19 3.62 34.63
C LYS A 349 8.93 4.96 34.62
N LEU A 350 9.97 5.07 35.44
CA LEU A 350 10.87 6.23 35.46
C LEU A 350 12.22 5.84 34.83
N ILE A 351 12.67 6.60 33.84
CA ILE A 351 13.95 6.40 33.17
C ILE A 351 14.94 7.49 33.62
N ARG A 352 16.08 7.09 34.15
CA ARG A 352 17.15 8.03 34.53
C ARG A 352 17.73 8.69 33.28
N PHE A 353 17.91 10.02 33.35
CA PHE A 353 18.53 10.76 32.26
C PHE A 353 20.02 10.46 32.12
N VAL A 354 20.53 10.58 30.91
CA VAL A 354 21.98 10.53 30.65
C VAL A 354 22.58 11.84 31.04
N ASP A 355 23.52 11.83 32.00
CA ASP A 355 24.20 13.01 32.50
C ASP A 355 24.87 13.86 31.39
N GLY A 356 24.78 15.17 31.53
CA GLY A 356 25.49 16.12 30.66
C GLY A 356 24.77 16.49 29.35
N LYS A 357 23.59 15.93 29.02
CA LYS A 357 22.82 16.24 27.82
C LYS A 357 21.54 16.98 28.18
N SER A 358 21.43 18.27 27.86
CA SER A 358 20.19 19.04 27.99
C SER A 358 20.08 20.09 26.89
N THR A 359 18.86 20.35 26.41
CA THR A 359 18.56 21.39 25.42
C THR A 359 19.04 22.76 25.90
N THR A 360 18.87 23.08 27.20
CA THR A 360 19.34 24.36 27.78
C THR A 360 20.84 24.54 27.67
N LYS A 361 21.61 23.50 28.03
CA LYS A 361 23.08 23.54 27.88
C LYS A 361 23.53 23.66 26.42
N THR A 362 22.79 23.08 25.49
CA THR A 362 23.08 23.19 24.06
C THR A 362 22.87 24.62 23.56
N ILE A 363 21.78 25.26 23.96
CA ILE A 363 21.49 26.68 23.63
C ILE A 363 22.52 27.61 24.27
N GLU A 364 22.89 27.38 25.50
CA GLU A 364 23.94 28.18 26.19
C GLU A 364 25.30 28.06 25.49
N LYS A 365 25.66 26.89 25.00
CA LYS A 365 26.90 26.71 24.20
C LYS A 365 26.85 27.49 22.90
N ILE A 366 25.73 27.46 22.18
CA ILE A 366 25.54 28.18 20.90
C ILE A 366 25.61 29.72 21.14
N ARG A 367 25.11 30.19 22.29
CA ARG A 367 25.15 31.63 22.63
C ARG A 367 26.52 32.13 23.10
N LYS A 368 27.38 31.23 23.56
CA LYS A 368 28.73 31.57 24.10
C LYS A 368 29.86 31.35 23.08
N GLY A 369 29.60 30.65 21.98
CA GLY A 369 30.54 30.44 20.87
C GLY A 369 30.19 31.24 19.68
#